data_9dbbfdad12213e3b6bcbce0b83d63864
#
_entry.id   9dbbfdad12213e3b6bcbce0b83d63864
#
_cell.length_a   1.000
_cell.length_b   1.000
_cell.length_c   1.000
_cell.angle_alpha   90.00
_cell.angle_beta   90.00
_cell.angle_gamma   90.00
#
_symmetry.space_group_name_H-M   'P 1'
#
loop_
_entity.id
_entity.type
_entity.pdbx_description
1 polymer ?
#
loop_
_entity_poly.entity_id
_entity_poly.type
_entity_poly.pdbx_seq_one_letter_code
_entity_poly.pdbx_strand_id
1 'polypeptide(L)'
;MTQAEGLRLEAISKHFGGIHALTGVSLSVSYGEVLGIIGENGAGKSTLMKIVAGVMPPGSGAISLDGTTVHFRSPADAARLGIAMVYQDLALCDNLDAVANMFLGSEIVRWRVPGARRSRGQMRRATEEVLDRLGIRLRSLDIPVGQLSGGQRQAIAVGRAVMRDPKVVIFDEPTAALAVNQRGQVVQLIHRLREQGHAVLVVSHELSDVLSVSDRITCLRLGAVAAEFTVADGVDERDLVAAMLGVPAEPGRGADGNPMVTAKKQASQEAR
;
A
#
# COMPACT_ATOMS: atom_id res chain seq x y z
N MET A 1 6.93 23.22 3.29
CA MET A 1 7.86 22.56 2.33
C MET A 1 7.02 21.60 1.52
N THR A 2 6.94 21.77 0.22
CA THR A 2 6.21 20.83 -0.67
C THR A 2 6.93 19.49 -0.62
N GLN A 3 6.26 18.45 -0.13
CA GLN A 3 6.82 17.08 -0.14
C GLN A 3 7.05 16.67 -1.60
N ALA A 4 8.18 16.02 -1.87
CA ALA A 4 8.47 15.53 -3.20
C ALA A 4 7.50 14.39 -3.56
N GLU A 5 6.93 14.47 -4.76
CA GLU A 5 5.97 13.47 -5.25
C GLU A 5 6.70 12.14 -5.49
N GLY A 6 6.25 11.07 -4.85
CA GLY A 6 6.83 9.74 -4.98
C GLY A 6 6.24 8.93 -6.13
N LEU A 7 4.93 8.76 -6.13
CA LEU A 7 4.18 8.03 -7.15
C LEU A 7 3.01 8.86 -7.65
N ARG A 8 2.80 8.87 -8.97
CA ARG A 8 1.65 9.49 -9.62
C ARG A 8 1.02 8.55 -10.63
N LEU A 9 -0.29 8.48 -10.60
CA LEU A 9 -1.12 7.80 -11.59
C LEU A 9 -1.95 8.86 -12.32
N GLU A 10 -1.95 8.82 -13.65
CA GLU A 10 -2.66 9.78 -14.48
C GLU A 10 -3.63 9.06 -15.42
N ALA A 11 -4.92 9.33 -15.27
CA ALA A 11 -6.01 8.82 -16.11
C ALA A 11 -5.96 7.30 -16.35
N ILE A 12 -5.60 6.53 -15.31
CA ILE A 12 -5.50 5.06 -15.40
C ILE A 12 -6.87 4.46 -15.71
N SER A 13 -6.96 3.75 -16.82
CA SER A 13 -8.15 2.99 -17.18
C SER A 13 -7.81 1.52 -17.43
N LYS A 14 -8.73 0.62 -17.11
CA LYS A 14 -8.60 -0.82 -17.35
C LYS A 14 -9.97 -1.44 -17.58
N HIS A 15 -10.08 -2.25 -18.60
CA HIS A 15 -11.28 -3.04 -18.88
C HIS A 15 -10.92 -4.51 -19.11
N PHE A 16 -11.86 -5.38 -18.80
CA PHE A 16 -11.80 -6.82 -19.01
C PHE A 16 -13.06 -7.22 -19.80
N GLY A 17 -12.91 -7.44 -21.11
CA GLY A 17 -14.06 -7.59 -21.99
C GLY A 17 -14.96 -6.36 -21.91
N GLY A 18 -16.23 -6.55 -21.59
CA GLY A 18 -17.20 -5.47 -21.42
C GLY A 18 -17.21 -4.79 -20.05
N ILE A 19 -16.36 -5.23 -19.10
CA ILE A 19 -16.35 -4.68 -17.74
C ILE A 19 -15.28 -3.60 -17.62
N HIS A 20 -15.67 -2.37 -17.31
CA HIS A 20 -14.78 -1.26 -17.00
C HIS A 20 -14.38 -1.34 -15.52
N ALA A 21 -13.20 -1.90 -15.24
CA ALA A 21 -12.70 -2.05 -13.88
C ALA A 21 -12.11 -0.75 -13.32
N LEU A 22 -11.52 0.09 -14.20
CA LEU A 22 -11.03 1.42 -13.87
C LEU A 22 -11.32 2.37 -15.04
N THR A 23 -11.70 3.61 -14.74
CA THR A 23 -12.03 4.64 -15.72
C THR A 23 -11.41 5.97 -15.28
N GLY A 24 -10.29 6.34 -15.89
CA GLY A 24 -9.64 7.63 -15.72
C GLY A 24 -9.16 7.94 -14.30
N VAL A 25 -8.76 6.92 -13.52
CA VAL A 25 -8.30 7.10 -12.15
C VAL A 25 -6.98 7.86 -12.12
N SER A 26 -6.96 9.00 -11.41
CA SER A 26 -5.76 9.78 -11.15
C SER A 26 -5.58 9.95 -9.66
N LEU A 27 -4.38 9.69 -9.15
CA LEU A 27 -4.02 9.92 -7.75
C LEU A 27 -2.49 10.08 -7.64
N SER A 28 -2.04 10.65 -6.54
CA SER A 28 -0.62 10.75 -6.22
C SER A 28 -0.38 10.54 -4.74
N VAL A 29 0.81 10.05 -4.41
CA VAL A 29 1.30 9.94 -3.04
C VAL A 29 2.73 10.46 -2.98
N SER A 30 2.98 11.32 -1.99
CA SER A 30 4.29 11.93 -1.74
C SER A 30 5.15 11.06 -0.82
N TYR A 31 6.45 11.33 -0.80
CA TYR A 31 7.32 10.74 0.20
C TYR A 31 6.96 11.21 1.60
N GLY A 32 6.94 10.28 2.57
CA GLY A 32 6.52 10.57 3.93
C GLY A 32 5.01 10.82 4.08
N GLU A 33 4.21 10.34 3.12
CA GLU A 33 2.75 10.40 3.13
C GLU A 33 2.15 8.99 3.14
N VAL A 34 1.02 8.84 3.83
CA VAL A 34 0.16 7.66 3.76
C VAL A 34 -1.13 8.03 3.02
N LEU A 35 -1.35 7.42 1.86
CA LEU A 35 -2.58 7.54 1.09
C LEU A 35 -3.46 6.31 1.32
N GLY A 36 -4.62 6.50 1.96
CA GLY A 36 -5.66 5.50 2.09
C GLY A 36 -6.47 5.35 0.80
N ILE A 37 -6.80 4.12 0.41
CA ILE A 37 -7.68 3.85 -0.74
C ILE A 37 -8.83 2.99 -0.25
N ILE A 38 -10.03 3.56 -0.29
CA ILE A 38 -11.27 2.90 0.15
C ILE A 38 -12.23 2.71 -1.01
N GLY A 39 -13.29 1.95 -0.79
CA GLY A 39 -14.37 1.71 -1.75
C GLY A 39 -15.00 0.35 -1.54
N GLU A 40 -16.18 0.14 -2.10
CA GLU A 40 -16.89 -1.14 -2.02
C GLU A 40 -16.15 -2.27 -2.77
N ASN A 41 -16.62 -3.50 -2.56
CA ASN A 41 -16.16 -4.64 -3.36
C ASN A 41 -16.51 -4.40 -4.84
N GLY A 42 -15.53 -4.61 -5.72
CA GLY A 42 -15.70 -4.29 -7.14
C GLY A 42 -15.42 -2.83 -7.53
N ALA A 43 -15.10 -1.93 -6.60
CA ALA A 43 -14.78 -0.53 -6.90
C ALA A 43 -13.50 -0.32 -7.73
N GLY A 44 -12.68 -1.37 -7.95
CA GLY A 44 -11.46 -1.29 -8.74
C GLY A 44 -10.17 -1.28 -7.93
N LYS A 45 -10.21 -1.25 -6.58
CA LYS A 45 -9.04 -1.17 -5.70
C LYS A 45 -7.94 -2.18 -6.02
N SER A 46 -8.29 -3.48 -6.02
CA SER A 46 -7.32 -4.55 -6.30
C SER A 46 -6.79 -4.50 -7.73
N THR A 47 -7.58 -4.03 -8.70
CA THR A 47 -7.12 -3.82 -10.08
C THR A 47 -6.07 -2.71 -10.13
N LEU A 48 -6.34 -1.59 -9.44
CA LEU A 48 -5.41 -0.47 -9.34
C LEU A 48 -4.10 -0.90 -8.69
N MET A 49 -4.16 -1.62 -7.58
CA MET A 49 -2.95 -2.14 -6.89
C MET A 49 -2.15 -3.12 -7.76
N LYS A 50 -2.82 -4.01 -8.49
CA LYS A 50 -2.16 -4.92 -9.44
C LYS A 50 -1.44 -4.17 -10.57
N ILE A 51 -1.98 -3.05 -11.02
CA ILE A 51 -1.34 -2.19 -12.02
C ILE A 51 -0.10 -1.53 -11.42
N VAL A 52 -0.21 -0.91 -10.24
CA VAL A 52 0.92 -0.25 -9.56
C VAL A 52 2.02 -1.24 -9.19
N ALA A 53 1.66 -2.45 -8.76
CA ALA A 53 2.61 -3.52 -8.47
C ALA A 53 3.21 -4.21 -9.71
N GLY A 54 2.84 -3.78 -10.93
CA GLY A 54 3.36 -4.37 -12.17
C GLY A 54 2.86 -5.77 -12.49
N VAL A 55 1.78 -6.23 -11.84
CA VAL A 55 1.15 -7.54 -12.11
C VAL A 55 0.44 -7.53 -13.46
N MET A 56 -0.10 -6.37 -13.85
CA MET A 56 -0.72 -6.16 -15.15
C MET A 56 -0.50 -4.72 -15.63
N PRO A 57 -0.43 -4.48 -16.95
CA PRO A 57 -0.37 -3.12 -17.48
C PRO A 57 -1.74 -2.43 -17.38
N PRO A 58 -1.78 -1.10 -17.29
CA PRO A 58 -3.00 -0.32 -17.51
C PRO A 58 -3.50 -0.50 -18.94
N GLY A 59 -4.78 -0.24 -19.20
CA GLY A 59 -5.35 -0.17 -20.55
C GLY A 59 -5.00 1.16 -21.22
N SER A 60 -5.02 2.25 -20.44
CA SER A 60 -4.56 3.59 -20.83
C SER A 60 -4.16 4.38 -19.58
N GLY A 61 -3.57 5.55 -19.77
CA GLY A 61 -3.03 6.39 -18.72
C GLY A 61 -1.53 6.17 -18.51
N ALA A 62 -0.95 6.87 -17.53
CA ALA A 62 0.48 6.84 -17.25
C ALA A 62 0.76 6.66 -15.76
N ILE A 63 1.87 6.02 -15.45
CA ILE A 63 2.42 5.90 -14.10
C ILE A 63 3.75 6.63 -14.09
N SER A 64 3.95 7.51 -13.12
CA SER A 64 5.22 8.20 -12.93
C SER A 64 5.76 7.95 -11.53
N LEU A 65 7.07 7.74 -11.43
CA LEU A 65 7.81 7.61 -10.20
C LEU A 65 8.92 8.67 -10.21
N ASP A 66 8.99 9.50 -9.17
CA ASP A 66 9.91 10.66 -9.11
C ASP A 66 9.78 11.58 -10.35
N GLY A 67 8.57 11.82 -10.82
CA GLY A 67 8.30 12.62 -12.01
C GLY A 67 8.68 11.96 -13.34
N THR A 68 9.22 10.74 -13.32
CA THR A 68 9.59 10.00 -14.53
C THR A 68 8.54 8.96 -14.86
N THR A 69 8.01 8.99 -16.08
CA THR A 69 7.06 7.96 -16.55
C THR A 69 7.72 6.59 -16.59
N VAL A 70 7.07 5.59 -16.01
CA VAL A 70 7.56 4.23 -15.91
C VAL A 70 6.59 3.23 -16.52
N HIS A 71 7.14 2.13 -17.03
CA HIS A 71 6.35 1.02 -17.58
C HIS A 71 6.83 -0.30 -16.96
N PHE A 72 5.92 -1.02 -16.33
CA PHE A 72 6.21 -2.32 -15.74
C PHE A 72 5.79 -3.44 -16.69
N ARG A 73 6.69 -4.38 -16.95
CA ARG A 73 6.40 -5.63 -17.68
C ARG A 73 6.15 -6.80 -16.73
N SER A 74 6.53 -6.62 -15.47
CA SER A 74 6.43 -7.63 -14.42
C SER A 74 6.50 -7.00 -13.02
N PRO A 75 6.06 -7.71 -11.97
CA PRO A 75 6.28 -7.27 -10.58
C PRO A 75 7.78 -7.09 -10.23
N ALA A 76 8.67 -7.85 -10.88
CA ALA A 76 10.10 -7.69 -10.69
C ALA A 76 10.63 -6.34 -11.23
N ASP A 77 10.00 -5.80 -12.28
CA ASP A 77 10.33 -4.46 -12.79
C ASP A 77 9.89 -3.39 -11.81
N ALA A 78 8.65 -3.46 -11.30
CA ALA A 78 8.15 -2.55 -10.28
C ALA A 78 9.04 -2.57 -9.02
N ALA A 79 9.42 -3.77 -8.56
CA ALA A 79 10.30 -3.93 -7.41
C ALA A 79 11.70 -3.33 -7.65
N ARG A 80 12.27 -3.45 -8.86
CA ARG A 80 13.56 -2.82 -9.21
C ARG A 80 13.50 -1.30 -9.22
N LEU A 81 12.34 -0.74 -9.52
CA LEU A 81 12.10 0.70 -9.49
C LEU A 81 11.74 1.22 -8.09
N GLY A 82 11.65 0.33 -7.11
CA GLY A 82 11.42 0.68 -5.71
C GLY A 82 9.95 0.63 -5.29
N ILE A 83 9.09 -0.16 -5.95
CA ILE A 83 7.72 -0.41 -5.51
C ILE A 83 7.66 -1.78 -4.84
N ALA A 84 7.25 -1.81 -3.58
CA ALA A 84 7.03 -3.04 -2.83
C ALA A 84 5.56 -3.21 -2.47
N MET A 85 5.08 -4.44 -2.43
CA MET A 85 3.70 -4.74 -2.05
C MET A 85 3.66 -5.80 -0.94
N VAL A 86 2.89 -5.51 0.08
CA VAL A 86 2.51 -6.43 1.15
C VAL A 86 1.09 -6.88 0.85
N TYR A 87 0.94 -8.14 0.46
CA TYR A 87 -0.35 -8.73 0.09
C TYR A 87 -1.15 -9.14 1.33
N GLN A 88 -2.46 -9.22 1.19
CA GLN A 88 -3.37 -9.75 2.21
C GLN A 88 -2.98 -11.19 2.62
N ASP A 89 -2.68 -12.04 1.64
CA ASP A 89 -1.96 -13.30 1.89
C ASP A 89 -0.46 -12.98 1.96
N LEU A 90 0.10 -13.07 3.16
CA LEU A 90 1.48 -12.67 3.45
C LEU A 90 2.53 -13.43 2.62
N ALA A 91 2.12 -14.51 1.95
CA ALA A 91 2.97 -15.39 1.14
C ALA A 91 4.24 -15.80 1.92
N LEU A 92 4.05 -16.18 3.19
CA LEU A 92 5.10 -16.73 4.04
C LEU A 92 5.06 -18.26 4.01
N CYS A 93 6.23 -18.86 4.06
CA CYS A 93 6.37 -20.31 4.21
C CYS A 93 6.36 -20.66 5.69
N ASP A 94 5.27 -21.19 6.20
CA ASP A 94 5.03 -21.45 7.63
C ASP A 94 6.07 -22.34 8.29
N ASN A 95 6.69 -23.26 7.54
CA ASN A 95 7.73 -24.18 8.00
C ASN A 95 9.14 -23.60 7.98
N LEU A 96 9.33 -22.39 7.42
CA LEU A 96 10.61 -21.70 7.41
C LEU A 96 10.68 -20.67 8.52
N ASP A 97 11.89 -20.37 8.97
CA ASP A 97 12.14 -19.30 9.95
C ASP A 97 12.06 -17.89 9.32
N ALA A 98 12.16 -16.85 10.16
CA ALA A 98 12.06 -15.47 9.73
C ALA A 98 13.13 -15.10 8.70
N VAL A 99 14.40 -15.52 8.91
CA VAL A 99 15.51 -15.20 8.01
C VAL A 99 15.29 -15.82 6.63
N ALA A 100 14.86 -17.10 6.58
CA ALA A 100 14.60 -17.78 5.34
C ALA A 100 13.40 -17.16 4.58
N ASN A 101 12.34 -16.75 5.29
CA ASN A 101 11.20 -16.07 4.69
C ASN A 101 11.56 -14.69 4.13
N MET A 102 12.36 -13.91 4.84
CA MET A 102 12.77 -12.57 4.38
C MET A 102 13.65 -12.63 3.13
N PHE A 103 14.46 -13.66 2.98
CA PHE A 103 15.37 -13.82 1.85
C PHE A 103 14.87 -14.80 0.78
N LEU A 104 13.65 -15.30 0.88
CA LEU A 104 13.10 -16.27 -0.07
C LEU A 104 13.15 -15.73 -1.51
N GLY A 105 13.87 -16.42 -2.40
CA GLY A 105 14.10 -16.00 -3.79
C GLY A 105 15.12 -14.85 -3.95
N SER A 106 15.80 -14.44 -2.88
CA SER A 106 16.86 -13.41 -2.91
C SER A 106 18.02 -13.74 -1.97
N GLU A 107 18.31 -15.02 -1.80
CA GLU A 107 19.33 -15.50 -0.88
C GLU A 107 20.72 -14.97 -1.20
N ILE A 108 21.45 -14.57 -0.16
CA ILE A 108 22.85 -14.15 -0.30
C ILE A 108 23.74 -15.39 -0.47
N VAL A 109 24.36 -15.49 -1.63
CA VAL A 109 25.22 -16.64 -1.99
C VAL A 109 26.69 -16.20 -2.03
N ARG A 110 27.58 -16.99 -1.42
CA ARG A 110 29.02 -16.78 -1.49
C ARG A 110 29.60 -17.40 -2.76
N TRP A 111 29.81 -16.62 -3.79
CA TRP A 111 30.27 -17.08 -5.12
C TRP A 111 31.71 -17.62 -5.20
N ARG A 112 32.49 -17.55 -4.11
CA ARG A 112 33.94 -17.89 -4.15
C ARG A 112 34.27 -19.32 -3.80
N VAL A 113 33.29 -20.24 -3.71
CA VAL A 113 33.54 -21.64 -3.31
C VAL A 113 32.73 -22.56 -4.23
N PRO A 114 33.34 -23.63 -4.81
CA PRO A 114 32.57 -24.67 -5.48
C PRO A 114 31.53 -25.27 -4.52
N GLY A 115 30.22 -25.24 -4.90
CA GLY A 115 29.11 -25.57 -4.01
C GLY A 115 28.58 -24.37 -3.23
N ALA A 116 28.30 -23.26 -3.93
CA ALA A 116 27.80 -21.98 -3.39
C ALA A 116 26.91 -22.16 -2.14
N ARG A 117 27.45 -21.83 -0.95
CA ARG A 117 26.69 -21.88 0.31
C ARG A 117 25.98 -20.57 0.56
N ARG A 118 24.70 -20.63 0.90
CA ARG A 118 23.93 -19.49 1.41
C ARG A 118 24.63 -18.91 2.63
N SER A 119 24.85 -17.60 2.65
CA SER A 119 25.48 -16.92 3.78
C SER A 119 24.43 -16.60 4.85
N ARG A 120 24.02 -17.64 5.62
CA ARG A 120 23.00 -17.48 6.68
C ARG A 120 23.37 -16.37 7.67
N GLY A 121 24.66 -16.24 8.01
CA GLY A 121 25.09 -15.18 8.94
C GLY A 121 24.90 -13.75 8.40
N GLN A 122 25.12 -13.53 7.09
CA GLN A 122 24.87 -12.23 6.47
C GLN A 122 23.36 -11.96 6.37
N MET A 123 22.58 -12.97 5.93
CA MET A 123 21.12 -12.87 5.87
C MET A 123 20.54 -12.56 7.24
N ARG A 124 21.02 -13.24 8.31
CA ARG A 124 20.56 -13.00 9.67
C ARG A 124 20.81 -11.56 10.13
N ARG A 125 22.04 -11.04 9.95
CA ARG A 125 22.37 -9.65 10.30
C ARG A 125 21.48 -8.65 9.57
N ALA A 126 21.31 -8.80 8.27
CA ALA A 126 20.43 -7.93 7.49
C ALA A 126 18.96 -8.03 7.93
N THR A 127 18.51 -9.24 8.34
CA THR A 127 17.17 -9.40 8.95
C THR A 127 17.06 -8.63 10.25
N GLU A 128 18.04 -8.78 11.15
CA GLU A 128 18.07 -8.07 12.44
C GLU A 128 18.05 -6.55 12.22
N GLU A 129 18.88 -6.02 11.32
CA GLU A 129 18.93 -4.59 10.99
C GLU A 129 17.58 -4.04 10.48
N VAL A 130 16.89 -4.80 9.60
CA VAL A 130 15.57 -4.38 9.10
C VAL A 130 14.53 -4.42 10.20
N LEU A 131 14.50 -5.50 11.00
CA LEU A 131 13.53 -5.62 12.11
C LEU A 131 13.75 -4.56 13.18
N ASP A 132 15.00 -4.25 13.52
CA ASP A 132 15.34 -3.19 14.46
C ASP A 132 14.92 -1.81 13.94
N ARG A 133 15.19 -1.50 12.66
CA ARG A 133 14.73 -0.27 12.00
C ARG A 133 13.22 -0.11 12.05
N LEU A 134 12.49 -1.21 11.87
CA LEU A 134 11.02 -1.24 11.98
C LEU A 134 10.55 -1.33 13.45
N GLY A 135 11.46 -1.45 14.43
CA GLY A 135 11.16 -1.61 15.85
C GLY A 135 10.40 -2.90 16.16
N ILE A 136 10.62 -3.94 15.36
CA ILE A 136 10.00 -5.25 15.50
C ILE A 136 10.87 -6.12 16.41
N ARG A 137 10.27 -6.66 17.46
CA ARG A 137 10.94 -7.60 18.35
C ARG A 137 10.34 -8.99 18.22
N LEU A 138 11.12 -9.93 17.73
CA LEU A 138 10.78 -11.35 17.71
C LEU A 138 11.50 -12.06 18.85
N ARG A 139 10.87 -13.08 19.44
CA ARG A 139 11.51 -13.89 20.49
C ARG A 139 12.74 -14.63 19.96
N SER A 140 12.68 -15.10 18.74
CA SER A 140 13.76 -15.79 18.04
C SER A 140 13.55 -15.66 16.54
N LEU A 141 14.63 -15.58 15.78
CA LEU A 141 14.62 -15.63 14.32
C LEU A 141 14.65 -17.07 13.78
N ASP A 142 14.89 -18.08 14.63
CA ASP A 142 15.14 -19.46 14.23
C ASP A 142 13.90 -20.36 14.37
N ILE A 143 12.78 -19.84 14.87
CA ILE A 143 11.53 -20.60 14.94
C ILE A 143 10.74 -20.46 13.64
N PRO A 144 10.01 -21.51 13.20
CA PRO A 144 9.12 -21.43 12.07
C PRO A 144 8.09 -20.30 12.22
N VAL A 145 7.87 -19.52 11.13
CA VAL A 145 6.95 -18.38 11.19
C VAL A 145 5.50 -18.78 11.46
N GLY A 146 5.12 -20.03 11.18
CA GLY A 146 3.81 -20.57 11.55
C GLY A 146 3.54 -20.61 13.04
N GLN A 147 4.58 -20.53 13.89
CA GLN A 147 4.46 -20.46 15.35
C GLN A 147 4.36 -19.03 15.89
N LEU A 148 4.46 -18.04 15.03
CA LEU A 148 4.38 -16.63 15.39
C LEU A 148 2.92 -16.14 15.40
N SER A 149 2.67 -15.06 16.15
CA SER A 149 1.37 -14.38 16.10
C SER A 149 1.11 -13.75 14.74
N GLY A 150 -0.15 -13.50 14.39
CA GLY A 150 -0.53 -12.84 13.13
C GLY A 150 0.20 -11.51 12.93
N GLY A 151 0.29 -10.66 13.96
CA GLY A 151 1.02 -9.40 13.89
C GLY A 151 2.54 -9.58 13.68
N GLN A 152 3.14 -10.62 14.27
CA GLN A 152 4.57 -10.94 14.03
C GLN A 152 4.80 -11.48 12.60
N ARG A 153 3.87 -12.29 12.09
CA ARG A 153 3.90 -12.75 10.69
C ARG A 153 3.78 -11.56 9.73
N GLN A 154 2.84 -10.65 9.99
CA GLN A 154 2.68 -9.41 9.23
C GLN A 154 3.98 -8.60 9.25
N ALA A 155 4.59 -8.44 10.41
CA ALA A 155 5.85 -7.72 10.58
C ALA A 155 7.00 -8.32 9.74
N ILE A 156 7.09 -9.64 9.63
CA ILE A 156 8.06 -10.33 8.74
C ILE A 156 7.75 -10.05 7.28
N ALA A 157 6.47 -10.09 6.87
CA ALA A 157 6.09 -9.80 5.51
C ALA A 157 6.42 -8.34 5.12
N VAL A 158 6.18 -7.38 6.02
CA VAL A 158 6.59 -5.98 5.85
C VAL A 158 8.11 -5.88 5.79
N GLY A 159 8.83 -6.50 6.73
CA GLY A 159 10.30 -6.53 6.72
C GLY A 159 10.87 -7.04 5.40
N ARG A 160 10.31 -8.13 4.85
CA ARG A 160 10.68 -8.66 3.52
C ARG A 160 10.43 -7.64 2.41
N ALA A 161 9.29 -6.95 2.45
CA ALA A 161 8.94 -5.94 1.45
C ALA A 161 9.90 -4.76 1.45
N VAL A 162 10.32 -4.29 2.65
CA VAL A 162 11.19 -3.10 2.78
C VAL A 162 12.69 -3.40 2.82
N MET A 163 13.08 -4.67 2.73
CA MET A 163 14.49 -5.08 2.79
C MET A 163 15.36 -4.41 1.71
N ARG A 164 14.77 -4.06 0.58
CA ARG A 164 15.45 -3.41 -0.55
C ARG A 164 15.28 -1.89 -0.57
N ASP A 165 14.85 -1.31 0.55
CA ASP A 165 14.60 0.12 0.71
C ASP A 165 13.70 0.71 -0.42
N PRO A 166 12.45 0.25 -0.53
CA PRO A 166 11.56 0.69 -1.61
C PRO A 166 11.17 2.16 -1.43
N LYS A 167 10.90 2.84 -2.52
CA LYS A 167 10.35 4.20 -2.55
C LYS A 167 8.88 4.24 -2.15
N VAL A 168 8.14 3.23 -2.62
CA VAL A 168 6.70 3.10 -2.43
C VAL A 168 6.39 1.75 -1.81
N VAL A 169 5.60 1.75 -0.74
CA VAL A 169 5.12 0.53 -0.08
C VAL A 169 3.60 0.48 -0.15
N ILE A 170 3.07 -0.60 -0.72
CA ILE A 170 1.64 -0.82 -0.88
C ILE A 170 1.21 -1.88 0.13
N PHE A 171 0.16 -1.60 0.90
CA PHE A 171 -0.51 -2.54 1.78
C PHE A 171 -1.88 -2.89 1.23
N ASP A 172 -2.13 -4.16 0.97
CA ASP A 172 -3.43 -4.67 0.53
C ASP A 172 -4.10 -5.39 1.71
N GLU A 173 -5.12 -4.78 2.29
CA GLU A 173 -5.88 -5.28 3.45
C GLU A 173 -4.97 -5.69 4.65
N PRO A 174 -4.09 -4.80 5.15
CA PRO A 174 -3.03 -5.19 6.08
C PRO A 174 -3.52 -5.64 7.46
N THR A 175 -4.75 -5.31 7.84
CA THR A 175 -5.36 -5.61 9.14
C THR A 175 -6.44 -6.68 9.07
N ALA A 176 -6.75 -7.17 7.86
CA ALA A 176 -7.74 -8.23 7.66
C ALA A 176 -7.36 -9.49 8.47
N ALA A 177 -8.33 -10.07 9.13
CA ALA A 177 -8.18 -11.27 9.96
C ALA A 177 -7.21 -11.14 11.17
N LEU A 178 -6.82 -9.93 11.56
CA LEU A 178 -6.02 -9.68 12.76
C LEU A 178 -6.90 -9.37 13.98
N ALA A 179 -6.49 -9.86 15.15
CA ALA A 179 -7.07 -9.46 16.42
C ALA A 179 -6.77 -7.98 16.72
N VAL A 180 -7.63 -7.31 17.50
CA VAL A 180 -7.54 -5.86 17.79
C VAL A 180 -6.16 -5.43 18.29
N ASN A 181 -5.54 -6.21 19.18
CA ASN A 181 -4.19 -5.94 19.71
C ASN A 181 -3.08 -6.08 18.65
N GLN A 182 -3.33 -6.85 17.58
CA GLN A 182 -2.37 -7.04 16.48
C GLN A 182 -2.51 -5.94 15.42
N ARG A 183 -3.72 -5.39 15.21
CA ARG A 183 -3.98 -4.27 14.32
C ARG A 183 -3.13 -3.05 14.71
N GLY A 184 -3.06 -2.71 15.99
CA GLY A 184 -2.22 -1.63 16.49
C GLY A 184 -0.74 -1.76 16.14
N GLN A 185 -0.20 -2.98 16.07
CA GLN A 185 1.19 -3.21 15.63
C GLN A 185 1.38 -2.87 14.15
N VAL A 186 0.41 -3.22 13.29
CA VAL A 186 0.45 -2.90 11.86
C VAL A 186 0.33 -1.40 11.63
N VAL A 187 -0.57 -0.72 12.34
CA VAL A 187 -0.71 0.75 12.33
C VAL A 187 0.63 1.41 12.67
N GLN A 188 1.31 0.96 13.72
CA GLN A 188 2.63 1.49 14.09
C GLN A 188 3.70 1.24 13.01
N LEU A 189 3.66 0.09 12.32
CA LEU A 189 4.58 -0.20 11.22
C LEU A 189 4.36 0.76 10.04
N ILE A 190 3.12 1.05 9.69
CA ILE A 190 2.76 2.00 8.63
C ILE A 190 3.31 3.39 8.98
N HIS A 191 3.07 3.88 10.21
CA HIS A 191 3.59 5.17 10.66
C HIS A 191 5.12 5.24 10.60
N ARG A 192 5.83 4.19 11.02
CA ARG A 192 7.30 4.15 10.93
C ARG A 192 7.81 4.21 9.50
N LEU A 193 7.17 3.52 8.56
CA LEU A 193 7.53 3.61 7.15
C LEU A 193 7.34 5.03 6.61
N ARG A 194 6.23 5.67 6.97
CA ARG A 194 5.99 7.08 6.66
C ARG A 194 7.09 7.98 7.23
N GLU A 195 7.45 7.83 8.51
CA GLU A 195 8.51 8.60 9.18
C GLU A 195 9.89 8.37 8.57
N GLN A 196 10.15 7.18 8.01
CA GLN A 196 11.35 6.85 7.26
C GLN A 196 11.36 7.44 5.84
N GLY A 197 10.31 8.14 5.44
CA GLY A 197 10.21 8.83 4.16
C GLY A 197 9.67 7.98 3.02
N HIS A 198 9.16 6.77 3.26
CA HIS A 198 8.49 6.00 2.22
C HIS A 198 7.16 6.65 1.83
N ALA A 199 6.79 6.58 0.55
CA ALA A 199 5.41 6.82 0.11
C ALA A 199 4.59 5.55 0.38
N VAL A 200 3.50 5.67 1.14
CA VAL A 200 2.73 4.49 1.56
C VAL A 200 1.31 4.55 1.01
N LEU A 201 0.87 3.46 0.35
CA LEU A 201 -0.52 3.26 -0.04
C LEU A 201 -1.13 2.16 0.84
N VAL A 202 -2.30 2.45 1.42
CA VAL A 202 -3.04 1.49 2.24
C VAL A 202 -4.41 1.26 1.63
N VAL A 203 -4.66 0.04 1.17
CA VAL A 203 -5.99 -0.38 0.73
C VAL A 203 -6.66 -1.16 1.84
N SER A 204 -7.81 -0.70 2.30
CA SER A 204 -8.60 -1.42 3.31
C SER A 204 -10.09 -1.11 3.16
N HIS A 205 -10.93 -2.02 3.64
CA HIS A 205 -12.35 -1.81 3.84
C HIS A 205 -12.68 -1.45 5.31
N GLU A 206 -11.71 -1.55 6.22
CA GLU A 206 -11.83 -1.15 7.62
C GLU A 206 -11.57 0.36 7.75
N LEU A 207 -12.63 1.16 7.78
CA LEU A 207 -12.54 2.62 7.71
C LEU A 207 -11.81 3.23 8.90
N SER A 208 -12.01 2.68 10.10
CA SER A 208 -11.30 3.12 11.31
C SER A 208 -9.79 2.96 11.20
N ASP A 209 -9.32 1.84 10.62
CA ASP A 209 -7.90 1.60 10.42
C ASP A 209 -7.33 2.60 9.39
N VAL A 210 -8.04 2.83 8.28
CA VAL A 210 -7.63 3.79 7.25
C VAL A 210 -7.55 5.21 7.82
N LEU A 211 -8.56 5.65 8.57
CA LEU A 211 -8.56 6.96 9.24
C LEU A 211 -7.39 7.11 10.20
N SER A 212 -7.02 6.04 10.90
CA SER A 212 -5.95 6.07 11.90
C SER A 212 -4.55 6.20 11.31
N VAL A 213 -4.33 5.79 10.06
CA VAL A 213 -2.99 5.73 9.45
C VAL A 213 -2.78 6.76 8.34
N SER A 214 -3.85 7.22 7.68
CA SER A 214 -3.74 7.98 6.44
C SER A 214 -3.63 9.48 6.69
N ASP A 215 -2.88 10.16 5.83
CA ASP A 215 -2.87 11.62 5.73
C ASP A 215 -3.98 12.09 4.77
N ARG A 216 -4.14 11.35 3.67
CA ARG A 216 -5.21 11.55 2.68
C ARG A 216 -5.88 10.23 2.36
N ILE A 217 -7.14 10.30 1.94
CA ILE A 217 -7.95 9.14 1.58
C ILE A 217 -8.59 9.39 0.22
N THR A 218 -8.44 8.45 -0.71
CA THR A 218 -9.14 8.43 -2.00
C THR A 218 -10.21 7.36 -1.97
N CYS A 219 -11.46 7.75 -2.21
CA CYS A 219 -12.58 6.82 -2.35
C CYS A 219 -12.76 6.44 -3.82
N LEU A 220 -12.66 5.14 -4.11
CA LEU A 220 -13.00 4.57 -5.42
C LEU A 220 -14.44 4.06 -5.42
N ARG A 221 -15.18 4.38 -6.47
CA ARG A 221 -16.53 3.87 -6.72
C ARG A 221 -16.72 3.59 -8.21
N LEU A 222 -17.21 2.40 -8.54
CA LEU A 222 -17.47 1.98 -9.93
C LEU A 222 -16.29 2.24 -10.89
N GLY A 223 -15.08 2.01 -10.41
CA GLY A 223 -13.85 2.17 -11.20
C GLY A 223 -13.34 3.59 -11.34
N ALA A 224 -13.92 4.58 -10.69
CA ALA A 224 -13.51 5.97 -10.74
C ALA A 224 -13.25 6.55 -9.34
N VAL A 225 -12.53 7.66 -9.26
CA VAL A 225 -12.39 8.44 -8.02
C VAL A 225 -13.71 9.15 -7.75
N ALA A 226 -14.35 8.81 -6.63
CA ALA A 226 -15.61 9.42 -6.19
C ALA A 226 -15.38 10.65 -5.29
N ALA A 227 -14.39 10.56 -4.39
CA ALA A 227 -14.02 11.64 -3.47
C ALA A 227 -12.57 11.51 -3.03
N GLU A 228 -11.99 12.62 -2.60
CA GLU A 228 -10.70 12.69 -1.93
C GLU A 228 -10.87 13.50 -0.62
N PHE A 229 -10.20 13.02 0.43
CA PHE A 229 -10.27 13.61 1.76
C PHE A 229 -8.86 13.83 2.31
N THR A 230 -8.70 14.92 3.08
CA THR A 230 -7.54 15.15 3.94
C THR A 230 -7.96 14.84 5.38
N VAL A 231 -7.31 13.89 6.03
CA VAL A 231 -7.73 13.44 7.38
C VAL A 231 -7.62 14.56 8.41
N ALA A 232 -6.63 15.44 8.26
CA ALA A 232 -6.46 16.62 9.12
C ALA A 232 -7.65 17.59 9.10
N ASP A 233 -8.51 17.53 8.08
CA ASP A 233 -9.71 18.37 7.98
C ASP A 233 -10.89 17.86 8.83
N GLY A 234 -10.66 16.79 9.63
CA GLY A 234 -11.66 16.27 10.58
C GLY A 234 -12.67 15.31 9.96
N VAL A 235 -12.28 14.59 8.91
CA VAL A 235 -13.08 13.57 8.23
C VAL A 235 -13.41 12.42 9.19
N ASP A 236 -14.64 11.96 9.19
CA ASP A 236 -15.09 10.82 9.98
C ASP A 236 -15.53 9.62 9.11
N GLU A 237 -15.88 8.51 9.75
CA GLU A 237 -16.34 7.30 9.04
C GLU A 237 -17.62 7.54 8.23
N ARG A 238 -18.49 8.46 8.65
CA ARG A 238 -19.75 8.74 7.96
C ARG A 238 -19.51 9.41 6.62
N ASP A 239 -18.52 10.31 6.57
CA ASP A 239 -18.11 10.96 5.32
C ASP A 239 -17.59 9.95 4.32
N LEU A 240 -16.78 9.00 4.79
CA LEU A 240 -16.23 7.93 3.97
C LEU A 240 -17.32 6.99 3.44
N VAL A 241 -18.27 6.61 4.31
CA VAL A 241 -19.42 5.78 3.92
C VAL A 241 -20.29 6.50 2.89
N ALA A 242 -20.59 7.79 3.10
CA ALA A 242 -21.36 8.58 2.15
C ALA A 242 -20.71 8.61 0.76
N ALA A 243 -19.38 8.81 0.70
CA ALA A 243 -18.63 8.79 -0.55
C ALA A 243 -18.66 7.42 -1.23
N MET A 244 -18.53 6.32 -0.45
CA MET A 244 -18.61 4.96 -0.98
C MET A 244 -19.98 4.66 -1.60
N LEU A 245 -21.05 5.11 -0.96
CA LEU A 245 -22.44 4.95 -1.44
C LEU A 245 -22.78 5.92 -2.59
N GLY A 246 -21.94 6.97 -2.81
CA GLY A 246 -22.22 8.01 -3.79
C GLY A 246 -23.33 8.98 -3.36
N VAL A 247 -23.57 9.08 -2.05
CA VAL A 247 -24.43 10.09 -1.47
C VAL A 247 -23.59 11.37 -1.31
N PRO A 248 -24.10 12.55 -1.68
CA PRO A 248 -23.39 13.79 -1.40
C PRO A 248 -23.12 13.87 0.11
N ALA A 249 -21.86 14.07 0.49
CA ALA A 249 -21.55 14.34 1.89
C ALA A 249 -22.34 15.57 2.32
N GLU A 250 -23.11 15.45 3.40
CA GLU A 250 -23.63 16.64 4.06
C GLU A 250 -22.39 17.44 4.49
N PRO A 251 -22.37 18.78 4.24
CA PRO A 251 -21.22 19.58 4.58
C PRO A 251 -20.92 19.39 6.07
N GLY A 252 -19.81 18.70 6.36
CA GLY A 252 -19.38 18.37 7.70
C GLY A 252 -19.29 19.67 8.52
N ARG A 253 -19.85 19.65 9.71
CA ARG A 253 -19.69 20.70 10.71
C ARG A 253 -18.23 20.69 11.18
N GLY A 254 -17.35 21.35 10.43
CA GLY A 254 -16.10 21.86 10.98
C GLY A 254 -16.46 22.79 12.14
N ALA A 255 -15.69 22.75 13.21
CA ALA A 255 -15.89 23.59 14.39
C ALA A 255 -15.98 25.12 14.08
N ASP A 256 -15.78 25.55 12.84
CA ASP A 256 -15.76 26.90 12.36
C ASP A 256 -16.54 27.15 11.05
N GLY A 257 -17.60 26.40 10.77
CA GLY A 257 -18.64 26.77 9.82
C GLY A 257 -18.24 27.08 8.36
N ASN A 258 -17.13 26.57 7.84
CA ASN A 258 -16.71 26.87 6.47
C ASN A 258 -16.75 25.61 5.60
N PRO A 259 -17.56 25.55 4.52
CA PRO A 259 -17.65 24.38 3.65
C PRO A 259 -16.47 24.35 2.67
N MET A 260 -15.51 23.46 2.87
CA MET A 260 -14.51 23.10 1.84
C MET A 260 -14.72 21.66 1.36
N VAL A 261 -15.67 21.49 0.47
CA VAL A 261 -15.73 20.31 -0.38
C VAL A 261 -15.42 20.76 -1.80
N THR A 262 -14.21 20.48 -2.26
CA THR A 262 -13.86 20.60 -3.67
C THR A 262 -14.33 19.35 -4.40
N ALA A 263 -15.63 19.24 -4.62
CA ALA A 263 -16.17 18.30 -5.60
C ALA A 263 -15.84 18.82 -7.01
N LYS A 264 -14.80 18.30 -7.65
CA LYS A 264 -14.63 18.48 -9.09
C LYS A 264 -15.74 17.71 -9.81
N LYS A 265 -16.83 18.43 -10.11
CA LYS A 265 -17.81 18.02 -11.12
C LYS A 265 -17.07 17.96 -12.46
N GLN A 266 -16.71 16.77 -12.93
CA GLN A 266 -16.51 16.57 -14.36
C GLN A 266 -17.87 16.42 -15.00
N ALA A 267 -18.24 17.48 -15.70
CA ALA A 267 -19.47 17.62 -16.42
C ALA A 267 -19.56 16.58 -17.56
N SER A 268 -20.63 15.83 -17.54
CA SER A 268 -21.22 15.21 -18.74
C SER A 268 -21.79 16.35 -19.62
N GLN A 269 -21.13 16.65 -20.69
CA GLN A 269 -21.58 17.30 -21.92
C GLN A 269 -20.70 16.66 -22.99
N GLU A 270 -21.19 15.98 -24.01
CA GLU A 270 -22.20 16.27 -24.99
C GLU A 270 -22.67 14.96 -25.66
N ALA A 271 -23.95 14.73 -25.65
CA ALA A 271 -24.63 13.92 -26.61
C ALA A 271 -25.66 14.82 -27.29
N ARG A 272 -25.33 15.30 -28.49
CA ARG A 272 -26.28 15.64 -29.57
C ARG A 272 -25.64 15.34 -30.89
#